data_a3a569cb2e5b91a55a4516decd605abe
#
_entry.id   a3a569cb2e5b91a55a4516decd605abe
#
_cell.length_a   1.000
_cell.length_b   1.000
_cell.length_c   1.000
_cell.angle_alpha   90.00
_cell.angle_beta   90.00
_cell.angle_gamma   90.00
#
_symmetry.space_group_name_H-M   'P 1'
#
loop_
_entity.id
_entity.type
_entity.pdbx_description
1 polymer ?
#
loop_
_entity_poly.entity_id
_entity_poly.type
_entity_poly.pdbx_seq_one_letter_code
_entity_poly.pdbx_strand_id
1 'polypeptide(L)'
;KHVHNDTCFPALCVTGQFVDALKSGKYDVEHTAVLITQSGGGCRASNYIPLIRKALKAEFPKVPVISLNFSGLEKDSGFPMNLKTILKLAYAIFYGDTLMSLYNQCKPYELQAGESDKARVDCVKYIGEKFAKGGYRKYKKVTRALLERFSEVERSKEEKVKVGIVGEIYVKYSPLGNSHLEEFLLSEGCEPVVPALM
;
A
#
# COMPACT_ATOMS: atom_id res chain seq x y z
N LYS A 1 -22.84 8.57 2.57
CA LYS A 1 -23.92 8.56 3.58
C LYS A 1 -23.39 8.92 5.00
N HIS A 2 -22.22 8.39 5.40
CA HIS A 2 -21.65 8.52 6.74
C HIS A 2 -20.60 9.62 6.90
N VAL A 3 -20.08 10.14 5.80
CA VAL A 3 -19.10 11.22 5.74
C VAL A 3 -19.63 12.29 4.79
N HIS A 4 -19.40 13.55 5.13
CA HIS A 4 -19.81 14.68 4.30
C HIS A 4 -19.01 14.68 2.99
N ASN A 5 -19.66 14.97 1.85
CA ASN A 5 -19.00 14.97 0.55
C ASN A 5 -17.97 16.09 0.33
N ASP A 6 -17.98 17.13 1.17
CA ASP A 6 -16.93 18.16 1.18
C ASP A 6 -15.67 17.73 1.97
N THR A 7 -15.66 16.50 2.50
CA THR A 7 -14.46 15.93 3.12
C THR A 7 -13.44 15.58 2.04
N CYS A 8 -12.14 15.61 2.39
CA CYS A 8 -11.10 15.31 1.41
C CYS A 8 -11.31 13.91 0.78
N PHE A 9 -11.03 13.80 -0.51
CA PHE A 9 -11.27 12.61 -1.32
C PHE A 9 -10.72 11.31 -0.71
N PRO A 10 -9.46 11.24 -0.21
CA PRO A 10 -8.97 10.03 0.45
C PRO A 10 -9.79 9.60 1.67
N ALA A 11 -10.30 10.55 2.47
CA ALA A 11 -11.14 10.21 3.62
C ALA A 11 -12.46 9.56 3.21
N LEU A 12 -13.07 10.05 2.12
CA LEU A 12 -14.28 9.45 1.54
C LEU A 12 -14.02 8.03 1.07
N CYS A 13 -12.95 7.85 0.28
CA CYS A 13 -12.59 6.55 -0.29
C CYS A 13 -12.23 5.53 0.80
N VAL A 14 -11.35 5.88 1.73
CA VAL A 14 -10.92 4.97 2.81
C VAL A 14 -12.10 4.58 3.70
N THR A 15 -12.96 5.52 4.06
CA THR A 15 -14.16 5.21 4.85
C THR A 15 -15.10 4.31 4.07
N GLY A 16 -15.30 4.60 2.78
CA GLY A 16 -16.11 3.76 1.87
C GLY A 16 -15.58 2.34 1.74
N GLN A 17 -14.27 2.17 1.55
CA GLN A 17 -13.61 0.87 1.44
C GLN A 17 -13.81 0.01 2.70
N PHE A 18 -13.71 0.58 3.90
CA PHE A 18 -13.95 -0.17 5.13
C PHE A 18 -15.40 -0.60 5.27
N VAL A 19 -16.35 0.30 4.99
CA VAL A 19 -17.78 -0.05 5.03
C VAL A 19 -18.13 -1.11 3.98
N ASP A 20 -17.62 -0.98 2.77
CA ASP A 20 -17.83 -1.93 1.69
C ASP A 20 -17.23 -3.31 2.01
N ALA A 21 -16.00 -3.34 2.51
CA ALA A 21 -15.35 -4.57 2.93
C ALA A 21 -16.18 -5.32 3.99
N LEU A 22 -16.67 -4.62 5.01
CA LEU A 22 -17.50 -5.23 6.06
C LEU A 22 -18.88 -5.67 5.55
N LYS A 23 -19.45 -4.95 4.57
CA LYS A 23 -20.73 -5.33 3.92
C LYS A 23 -20.60 -6.49 2.93
N SER A 24 -19.41 -6.75 2.44
CA SER A 24 -19.16 -7.78 1.40
C SER A 24 -19.49 -9.21 1.85
N GLY A 25 -19.62 -9.46 3.15
CA GLY A 25 -19.79 -10.78 3.74
C GLY A 25 -18.53 -11.67 3.70
N LYS A 26 -17.41 -11.14 3.21
CA LYS A 26 -16.12 -11.88 3.11
C LYS A 26 -15.38 -11.97 4.44
N TYR A 27 -15.76 -11.12 5.40
CA TYR A 27 -15.09 -11.02 6.70
C TYR A 27 -16.09 -11.31 7.81
N ASP A 28 -15.67 -12.09 8.80
CA ASP A 28 -16.43 -12.30 10.03
C ASP A 28 -16.39 -11.03 10.89
N VAL A 29 -17.48 -10.29 10.93
CA VAL A 29 -17.60 -9.00 11.60
C VAL A 29 -17.34 -9.11 13.12
N GLU A 30 -17.64 -10.26 13.74
CA GLU A 30 -17.43 -10.48 15.17
C GLU A 30 -15.92 -10.66 15.52
N HIS A 31 -15.10 -11.07 14.54
CA HIS A 31 -13.66 -11.30 14.71
C HIS A 31 -12.80 -10.36 13.85
N THR A 32 -13.38 -9.26 13.38
CA THR A 32 -12.68 -8.29 12.52
C THR A 32 -12.45 -6.97 13.25
N ALA A 33 -11.29 -6.38 13.05
CA ALA A 33 -10.94 -5.02 13.47
C ALA A 33 -10.46 -4.21 12.26
N VAL A 34 -10.75 -2.92 12.24
CA VAL A 34 -10.21 -1.98 11.24
C VAL A 34 -8.93 -1.36 11.78
N LEU A 35 -7.84 -1.41 10.99
CA LEU A 35 -6.56 -0.82 11.34
C LEU A 35 -6.22 0.31 10.37
N ILE A 36 -5.85 1.48 10.89
CA ILE A 36 -5.41 2.62 10.08
C ILE A 36 -4.28 3.38 10.77
N THR A 37 -3.41 4.00 9.96
CA THR A 37 -2.35 4.88 10.46
C THR A 37 -2.89 6.28 10.78
N GLN A 38 -2.33 6.93 11.82
CA GLN A 38 -2.60 8.32 12.17
C GLN A 38 -1.31 9.12 12.14
N SER A 39 -1.21 10.08 11.22
CA SER A 39 0.03 10.82 10.98
C SER A 39 0.31 11.96 11.96
N GLY A 40 -0.73 12.58 12.50
CA GLY A 40 -0.62 13.66 13.50
C GLY A 40 -0.19 15.03 12.98
N GLY A 41 -0.09 15.21 11.68
CA GLY A 41 0.20 16.51 11.08
C GLY A 41 -1.02 17.39 10.90
N GLY A 42 -0.88 18.60 10.32
CA GLY A 42 -1.98 19.50 9.97
C GLY A 42 -2.89 18.99 8.84
N CYS A 43 -2.68 17.77 8.38
CA CYS A 43 -3.47 17.12 7.35
C CYS A 43 -4.76 16.50 7.92
N ARG A 44 -5.80 16.40 7.10
CA ARG A 44 -7.06 15.69 7.44
C ARG A 44 -6.85 14.21 7.76
N ALA A 45 -5.76 13.60 7.29
CA ALA A 45 -5.39 12.22 7.63
C ALA A 45 -5.31 11.98 9.15
N SER A 46 -4.96 12.99 9.94
CA SER A 46 -5.01 12.94 11.40
C SER A 46 -6.44 12.74 11.96
N ASN A 47 -7.47 13.05 11.16
CA ASN A 47 -8.88 12.99 11.55
C ASN A 47 -9.64 11.84 10.89
N TYR A 48 -8.99 10.93 10.16
CA TYR A 48 -9.70 9.79 9.54
C TYR A 48 -10.29 8.85 10.58
N ILE A 49 -9.62 8.65 11.72
CA ILE A 49 -10.06 7.73 12.76
C ILE A 49 -11.43 8.11 13.34
N PRO A 50 -11.67 9.34 13.78
CA PRO A 50 -13.01 9.76 14.22
C PRO A 50 -14.09 9.60 13.15
N LEU A 51 -13.77 9.87 11.88
CA LEU A 51 -14.71 9.71 10.76
C LEU A 51 -15.06 8.23 10.53
N ILE A 52 -14.07 7.36 10.53
CA ILE A 52 -14.25 5.91 10.37
C ILE A 52 -15.03 5.36 11.56
N ARG A 53 -14.68 5.72 12.80
CA ARG A 53 -15.42 5.33 14.01
C ARG A 53 -16.88 5.76 13.93
N LYS A 54 -17.15 7.00 13.50
CA LYS A 54 -18.53 7.50 13.31
C LYS A 54 -19.28 6.71 12.26
N ALA A 55 -18.64 6.41 11.12
CA ALA A 55 -19.25 5.64 10.04
C ALA A 55 -19.56 4.20 10.49
N LEU A 56 -18.59 3.51 11.09
CA LEU A 56 -18.76 2.14 11.55
C LEU A 56 -19.73 2.00 12.71
N LYS A 57 -19.77 2.96 13.63
CA LYS A 57 -20.73 2.93 14.75
C LYS A 57 -22.18 2.88 14.28
N ALA A 58 -22.48 3.42 13.10
CA ALA A 58 -23.82 3.45 12.53
C ALA A 58 -24.27 2.10 11.95
N GLU A 59 -23.33 1.29 11.43
CA GLU A 59 -23.66 0.04 10.73
C GLU A 59 -23.01 -1.20 11.37
N PHE A 60 -21.83 -1.05 11.97
CA PHE A 60 -21.02 -2.11 12.56
C PHE A 60 -20.48 -1.71 13.95
N PRO A 61 -21.37 -1.49 14.96
CA PRO A 61 -20.97 -0.91 16.26
C PRO A 61 -20.00 -1.76 17.06
N LYS A 62 -19.87 -3.06 16.75
CA LYS A 62 -18.96 -3.99 17.41
C LYS A 62 -17.56 -4.02 16.81
N VAL A 63 -17.35 -3.48 15.60
CA VAL A 63 -16.05 -3.49 14.92
C VAL A 63 -15.14 -2.40 15.49
N PRO A 64 -14.04 -2.77 16.18
CA PRO A 64 -13.12 -1.77 16.72
C PRO A 64 -12.27 -1.14 15.62
N VAL A 65 -11.97 0.16 15.79
CA VAL A 65 -11.05 0.90 14.94
C VAL A 65 -9.77 1.15 15.73
N ILE A 66 -8.69 0.47 15.31
CA ILE A 66 -7.37 0.53 15.91
C ILE A 66 -6.52 1.55 15.15
N SER A 67 -5.86 2.47 15.87
CA SER A 67 -4.94 3.41 15.23
C SER A 67 -3.48 3.01 15.43
N LEU A 68 -2.71 3.02 14.32
CA LEU A 68 -1.25 3.05 14.40
C LEU A 68 -0.83 4.51 14.58
N ASN A 69 -0.71 4.91 15.84
CA ASN A 69 -0.49 6.31 16.19
C ASN A 69 1.01 6.62 16.30
N PHE A 70 1.53 7.37 15.33
CA PHE A 70 2.91 7.86 15.32
C PHE A 70 3.05 9.24 16.00
N SER A 71 1.96 9.90 16.31
CA SER A 71 1.93 11.30 16.76
C SER A 71 1.73 11.49 18.26
N GLY A 72 1.37 10.43 18.98
CA GLY A 72 1.00 10.52 20.39
C GLY A 72 -0.35 11.21 20.66
N LEU A 73 -1.15 11.50 19.63
CA LEU A 73 -2.47 12.13 19.74
C LEU A 73 -3.51 11.26 20.45
N GLU A 74 -3.29 9.95 20.45
CA GLU A 74 -4.19 8.98 21.08
C GLU A 74 -3.38 8.07 22.01
N LYS A 75 -3.70 8.09 23.32
CA LYS A 75 -2.96 7.32 24.33
C LYS A 75 -3.30 5.82 24.29
N ASP A 76 -4.54 5.48 23.95
CA ASP A 76 -5.05 4.11 23.91
C ASP A 76 -5.37 3.66 22.48
N SER A 77 -4.35 3.65 21.63
CA SER A 77 -4.49 3.29 20.20
C SER A 77 -4.80 1.81 19.94
N GLY A 78 -4.77 0.96 20.97
CA GLY A 78 -5.01 -0.49 20.85
C GLY A 78 -3.84 -1.29 20.28
N PHE A 79 -2.76 -0.60 19.83
CA PHE A 79 -1.58 -1.27 19.25
C PHE A 79 -0.28 -0.61 19.72
N PRO A 80 0.51 -1.28 20.60
CA PRO A 80 1.76 -0.73 21.09
C PRO A 80 2.83 -0.71 19.99
N MET A 81 3.33 0.47 19.66
CA MET A 81 4.43 0.67 18.71
C MET A 81 5.77 0.60 19.45
N ASN A 82 6.47 -0.51 19.34
CA ASN A 82 7.85 -0.62 19.83
C ASN A 82 8.86 -0.37 18.70
N LEU A 83 10.10 -0.08 19.05
CA LEU A 83 11.18 0.20 18.11
C LEU A 83 11.38 -0.92 17.08
N LYS A 84 11.22 -2.17 17.50
CA LYS A 84 11.34 -3.34 16.59
C LYS A 84 10.24 -3.33 15.51
N THR A 85 9.01 -2.96 15.88
CA THR A 85 7.90 -2.84 14.95
C THR A 85 8.10 -1.69 13.98
N ILE A 86 8.57 -0.53 14.47
CA ILE A 86 8.90 0.64 13.62
C ILE A 86 9.98 0.28 12.60
N LEU A 87 11.05 -0.39 13.04
CA LEU A 87 12.11 -0.85 12.12
C LEU A 87 11.59 -1.85 11.08
N LYS A 88 10.75 -2.81 11.48
CA LYS A 88 10.14 -3.73 10.52
C LYS A 88 9.31 -2.98 9.48
N LEU A 89 8.50 -2.01 9.92
CA LEU A 89 7.67 -1.21 9.03
C LEU A 89 8.52 -0.40 8.03
N ALA A 90 9.59 0.24 8.49
CA ALA A 90 10.53 0.97 7.63
C ALA A 90 11.15 0.05 6.55
N TYR A 91 11.62 -1.14 6.93
CA TYR A 91 12.13 -2.11 5.96
C TYR A 91 11.04 -2.63 5.00
N ALA A 92 9.80 -2.80 5.47
CA ALA A 92 8.70 -3.23 4.61
C ALA A 92 8.39 -2.18 3.54
N ILE A 93 8.34 -0.89 3.90
CA ILE A 93 8.15 0.23 2.97
C ILE A 93 9.31 0.25 1.96
N PHE A 94 10.55 0.19 2.45
CA PHE A 94 11.74 0.20 1.58
C PHE A 94 11.74 -0.93 0.54
N TYR A 95 11.40 -2.16 0.95
CA TYR A 95 11.31 -3.28 0.02
C TYR A 95 10.10 -3.17 -0.92
N GLY A 96 8.99 -2.60 -0.44
CA GLY A 96 7.82 -2.31 -1.26
C GLY A 96 8.14 -1.31 -2.37
N ASP A 97 8.80 -0.20 -2.03
CA ASP A 97 9.25 0.81 -3.00
C ASP A 97 10.23 0.22 -4.03
N THR A 98 11.20 -0.58 -3.55
CA THR A 98 12.15 -1.26 -4.44
C THR A 98 11.42 -2.20 -5.40
N LEU A 99 10.49 -3.00 -4.90
CA LEU A 99 9.73 -3.96 -5.71
C LEU A 99 8.83 -3.26 -6.73
N MET A 100 8.15 -2.19 -6.33
CA MET A 100 7.32 -1.37 -7.22
C MET A 100 8.17 -0.77 -8.35
N SER A 101 9.32 -0.20 -8.01
CA SER A 101 10.24 0.38 -8.99
C SER A 101 10.75 -0.65 -9.99
N LEU A 102 11.16 -1.85 -9.52
CA LEU A 102 11.61 -2.94 -10.39
C LEU A 102 10.48 -3.44 -11.30
N TYR A 103 9.28 -3.60 -10.76
CA TYR A 103 8.13 -4.03 -11.53
C TYR A 103 7.78 -3.03 -12.62
N ASN A 104 7.67 -1.76 -12.31
CA ASN A 104 7.30 -0.70 -13.26
C ASN A 104 8.35 -0.51 -14.37
N GLN A 105 9.64 -0.79 -14.08
CA GLN A 105 10.72 -0.78 -15.06
C GLN A 105 10.84 -2.07 -15.90
N CYS A 106 10.21 -3.16 -15.49
CA CYS A 106 10.25 -4.44 -16.21
C CYS A 106 8.96 -4.71 -16.99
N LYS A 107 7.81 -4.46 -16.35
CA LYS A 107 6.49 -4.82 -16.88
C LYS A 107 6.21 -4.31 -18.30
N PRO A 108 6.48 -3.04 -18.64
CA PRO A 108 6.21 -2.54 -20.00
C PRO A 108 7.09 -3.16 -21.08
N TYR A 109 8.21 -3.74 -20.70
CA TYR A 109 9.22 -4.28 -21.60
C TYR A 109 9.25 -5.81 -21.68
N GLU A 110 8.48 -6.53 -20.85
CA GLU A 110 8.48 -7.99 -20.85
C GLU A 110 8.12 -8.56 -22.22
N LEU A 111 8.90 -9.55 -22.69
CA LEU A 111 8.64 -10.23 -23.96
C LEU A 111 7.57 -11.31 -23.82
N GLN A 112 7.51 -11.96 -22.67
CA GLN A 112 6.48 -12.95 -22.33
C GLN A 112 5.54 -12.36 -21.30
N ALA A 113 4.27 -12.23 -21.66
CA ALA A 113 3.26 -11.64 -20.78
C ALA A 113 3.13 -12.39 -19.45
N GLY A 114 3.23 -11.66 -18.35
CA GLY A 114 3.09 -12.20 -16.99
C GLY A 114 4.38 -12.61 -16.29
N GLU A 115 5.54 -12.59 -16.95
CA GLU A 115 6.83 -12.90 -16.30
C GLU A 115 7.16 -11.91 -15.17
N SER A 116 6.92 -10.61 -15.39
CA SER A 116 7.08 -9.59 -14.35
C SER A 116 6.13 -9.79 -13.17
N ASP A 117 4.90 -10.25 -13.43
CA ASP A 117 3.94 -10.56 -12.37
C ASP A 117 4.40 -11.75 -11.54
N LYS A 118 4.91 -12.79 -12.18
CA LYS A 118 5.49 -13.95 -11.51
C LYS A 118 6.69 -13.55 -10.66
N ALA A 119 7.63 -12.78 -11.22
CA ALA A 119 8.80 -12.26 -10.51
C ALA A 119 8.37 -11.44 -9.28
N ARG A 120 7.35 -10.59 -9.42
CA ARG A 120 6.77 -9.81 -8.30
C ARG A 120 6.23 -10.71 -7.20
N VAL A 121 5.44 -11.72 -7.55
CA VAL A 121 4.86 -12.66 -6.57
C VAL A 121 5.96 -13.43 -5.82
N ASP A 122 6.98 -13.90 -6.52
CA ASP A 122 8.11 -14.62 -5.93
C ASP A 122 8.95 -13.71 -5.02
N CYS A 123 9.13 -12.45 -5.40
CA CYS A 123 9.78 -11.44 -4.56
C CYS A 123 8.97 -11.18 -3.27
N VAL A 124 7.65 -11.04 -3.35
CA VAL A 124 6.78 -10.86 -2.17
C VAL A 124 6.90 -12.04 -1.21
N LYS A 125 6.85 -13.28 -1.73
CA LYS A 125 7.05 -14.49 -0.91
C LYS A 125 8.40 -14.49 -0.23
N TYR A 126 9.48 -14.21 -0.97
CA TYR A 126 10.83 -14.14 -0.45
C TYR A 126 10.98 -13.08 0.65
N ILE A 127 10.44 -11.88 0.45
CA ILE A 127 10.44 -10.82 1.47
C ILE A 127 9.69 -11.30 2.72
N GLY A 128 8.50 -11.88 2.56
CA GLY A 128 7.70 -12.43 3.66
C GLY A 128 8.46 -13.45 4.50
N GLU A 129 9.20 -14.37 3.86
CA GLU A 129 10.07 -15.33 4.56
C GLU A 129 11.20 -14.63 5.35
N LYS A 130 11.80 -13.55 4.80
CA LYS A 130 12.83 -12.79 5.51
C LYS A 130 12.28 -12.09 6.74
N PHE A 131 11.05 -11.58 6.67
CA PHE A 131 10.37 -11.00 7.83
C PHE A 131 10.04 -12.05 8.89
N ALA A 132 9.53 -13.20 8.49
CA ALA A 132 9.22 -14.32 9.41
C ALA A 132 10.48 -14.86 10.12
N LYS A 133 11.57 -15.07 9.37
CA LYS A 133 12.83 -15.64 9.86
C LYS A 133 13.81 -14.62 10.45
N GLY A 134 13.45 -13.34 10.59
CA GLY A 134 14.29 -12.25 11.14
C GLY A 134 15.41 -11.77 10.23
N GLY A 135 15.46 -12.24 8.97
CA GLY A 135 16.50 -11.89 7.99
C GLY A 135 16.29 -10.57 7.25
N TYR A 136 15.19 -9.85 7.53
CA TYR A 136 14.80 -8.61 6.84
C TYR A 136 15.82 -7.47 6.95
N ARG A 137 16.69 -7.46 7.98
CA ARG A 137 17.75 -6.46 8.15
C ARG A 137 18.93 -6.59 7.19
N LYS A 138 19.07 -7.73 6.52
CA LYS A 138 20.15 -8.00 5.55
C LYS A 138 19.83 -7.33 4.20
N TYR A 139 19.62 -6.02 4.25
CA TYR A 139 19.11 -5.19 3.17
C TYR A 139 19.84 -5.43 1.84
N LYS A 140 21.19 -5.34 1.80
CA LYS A 140 21.97 -5.59 0.56
C LYS A 140 21.71 -6.97 -0.04
N LYS A 141 21.56 -8.00 0.80
CA LYS A 141 21.29 -9.37 0.34
C LYS A 141 19.86 -9.50 -0.19
N VAL A 142 18.90 -8.90 0.50
CA VAL A 142 17.49 -8.95 0.07
C VAL A 142 17.31 -8.20 -1.23
N THR A 143 17.78 -6.95 -1.32
CA THR A 143 17.67 -6.14 -2.54
C THR A 143 18.36 -6.79 -3.73
N ARG A 144 19.57 -7.36 -3.55
CA ARG A 144 20.24 -8.11 -4.62
C ARG A 144 19.39 -9.27 -5.14
N ALA A 145 18.78 -10.04 -4.24
CA ALA A 145 17.92 -11.15 -4.63
C ALA A 145 16.65 -10.70 -5.38
N LEU A 146 16.12 -9.49 -5.09
CA LEU A 146 15.03 -8.90 -5.88
C LEU A 146 15.50 -8.52 -7.28
N LEU A 147 16.65 -7.86 -7.38
CA LEU A 147 17.26 -7.48 -8.65
C LEU A 147 17.55 -8.71 -9.53
N GLU A 148 18.13 -9.78 -8.96
CA GLU A 148 18.42 -11.03 -9.67
C GLU A 148 17.15 -11.61 -10.29
N ARG A 149 16.04 -11.69 -9.55
CA ARG A 149 14.75 -12.21 -10.06
C ARG A 149 14.18 -11.39 -11.23
N PHE A 150 14.26 -10.06 -11.13
CA PHE A 150 13.81 -9.21 -12.23
C PHE A 150 14.79 -9.15 -13.40
N SER A 151 16.09 -9.47 -13.20
CA SER A 151 17.06 -9.57 -14.29
C SER A 151 16.84 -10.80 -15.18
N GLU A 152 16.16 -11.82 -14.66
CA GLU A 152 15.78 -13.03 -15.39
C GLU A 152 14.61 -12.80 -16.36
N VAL A 153 13.83 -11.72 -16.17
CA VAL A 153 12.75 -11.36 -17.09
C VAL A 153 13.32 -10.86 -18.41
N GLU A 154 13.01 -11.55 -19.49
CA GLU A 154 13.41 -11.13 -20.84
C GLU A 154 12.67 -9.85 -21.24
N ARG A 155 13.41 -8.86 -21.75
CA ARG A 155 12.89 -7.52 -22.03
C ARG A 155 13.25 -7.03 -23.42
N SER A 156 12.29 -6.33 -24.05
CA SER A 156 12.52 -5.55 -25.25
C SER A 156 13.54 -4.43 -24.99
N LYS A 157 14.29 -4.09 -26.03
CA LYS A 157 15.18 -2.91 -26.05
C LYS A 157 14.50 -1.66 -26.60
N GLU A 158 13.24 -1.76 -26.99
CA GLU A 158 12.46 -0.64 -27.48
C GLU A 158 12.26 0.39 -26.36
N GLU A 159 12.58 1.65 -26.65
CA GLU A 159 12.32 2.73 -25.69
C GLU A 159 10.83 3.06 -25.64
N LYS A 160 10.29 3.15 -24.42
CA LYS A 160 8.90 3.52 -24.17
C LYS A 160 8.81 4.89 -23.55
N VAL A 161 7.68 5.57 -23.77
CA VAL A 161 7.39 6.85 -23.14
C VAL A 161 7.27 6.66 -21.63
N LYS A 162 8.05 7.41 -20.86
CA LYS A 162 7.98 7.41 -19.40
C LYS A 162 6.99 8.45 -18.90
N VAL A 163 6.02 8.01 -18.11
CA VAL A 163 4.98 8.86 -17.58
C VAL A 163 5.05 8.91 -16.06
N GLY A 164 5.39 10.09 -15.51
CA GLY A 164 5.47 10.31 -14.06
C GLY A 164 4.08 10.43 -13.43
N ILE A 165 3.78 9.60 -12.43
CA ILE A 165 2.55 9.69 -11.64
C ILE A 165 2.86 10.43 -10.35
N VAL A 166 2.33 11.64 -10.21
CA VAL A 166 2.51 12.51 -9.05
C VAL A 166 1.17 12.85 -8.42
N GLY A 167 1.18 13.23 -7.15
CA GLY A 167 -0.03 13.62 -6.44
C GLY A 167 0.02 13.30 -4.96
N GLU A 168 -1.13 13.34 -4.33
CA GLU A 168 -1.34 12.98 -2.94
C GLU A 168 -1.11 11.46 -2.76
N ILE A 169 -0.63 11.05 -1.58
CA ILE A 169 -0.19 9.66 -1.30
C ILE A 169 -1.27 8.63 -1.67
N TYR A 170 -2.50 8.81 -1.21
CA TYR A 170 -3.57 7.86 -1.49
C TYR A 170 -3.86 7.76 -2.99
N VAL A 171 -3.98 8.90 -3.68
CA VAL A 171 -4.25 8.94 -5.13
C VAL A 171 -3.08 8.34 -5.92
N LYS A 172 -1.85 8.60 -5.48
CA LYS A 172 -0.65 8.10 -6.16
C LYS A 172 -0.52 6.57 -6.10
N TYR A 173 -0.85 5.95 -4.97
CA TYR A 173 -0.61 4.51 -4.75
C TYR A 173 -1.85 3.63 -4.74
N SER A 174 -3.05 4.20 -4.69
CA SER A 174 -4.29 3.42 -4.66
C SER A 174 -4.93 3.31 -6.03
N PRO A 175 -5.04 2.11 -6.61
CA PRO A 175 -5.75 1.90 -7.87
C PRO A 175 -7.20 2.43 -7.85
N LEU A 176 -7.90 2.30 -6.72
CA LEU A 176 -9.23 2.90 -6.55
C LEU A 176 -9.15 4.44 -6.59
N GLY A 177 -8.12 5.03 -5.96
CA GLY A 177 -7.95 6.47 -5.88
C GLY A 177 -7.60 7.15 -7.20
N ASN A 178 -6.91 6.42 -8.09
CA ASN A 178 -6.44 6.92 -9.39
C ASN A 178 -7.10 6.25 -10.61
N SER A 179 -8.17 5.48 -10.39
CA SER A 179 -8.88 4.77 -11.48
C SER A 179 -7.98 3.85 -12.29
N HIS A 180 -7.10 3.08 -11.62
CA HIS A 180 -6.16 2.12 -12.24
C HIS A 180 -5.19 2.75 -13.24
N LEU A 181 -4.71 3.96 -12.94
CA LEU A 181 -3.86 4.75 -13.85
C LEU A 181 -2.60 4.00 -14.30
N GLU A 182 -1.93 3.24 -13.42
CA GLU A 182 -0.74 2.45 -13.80
C GLU A 182 -1.10 1.38 -14.84
N GLU A 183 -2.20 0.66 -14.65
CA GLU A 183 -2.68 -0.36 -15.59
C GLU A 183 -3.04 0.27 -16.95
N PHE A 184 -3.70 1.43 -16.93
CA PHE A 184 -4.02 2.19 -18.14
C PHE A 184 -2.74 2.58 -18.89
N LEU A 185 -1.74 3.16 -18.22
CA LEU A 185 -0.48 3.54 -18.87
C LEU A 185 0.26 2.34 -19.45
N LEU A 186 0.26 1.21 -18.76
CA LEU A 186 0.82 -0.05 -19.28
C LEU A 186 0.09 -0.52 -20.52
N SER A 187 -1.25 -0.43 -20.57
CA SER A 187 -2.05 -0.82 -21.75
C SER A 187 -1.81 0.09 -22.96
N GLU A 188 -1.46 1.37 -22.72
CA GLU A 188 -1.04 2.31 -23.76
C GLU A 188 0.45 2.19 -24.15
N GLY A 189 1.15 1.17 -23.64
CA GLY A 189 2.56 0.91 -23.96
C GLY A 189 3.55 1.87 -23.31
N CYS A 190 3.15 2.60 -22.25
CA CYS A 190 4.02 3.51 -21.51
C CYS A 190 4.73 2.83 -20.34
N GLU A 191 5.83 3.43 -19.86
CA GLU A 191 6.48 3.08 -18.60
C GLU A 191 5.95 4.00 -17.48
N PRO A 192 5.15 3.49 -16.52
CA PRO A 192 4.72 4.30 -15.39
C PRO A 192 5.88 4.52 -14.40
N VAL A 193 6.11 5.78 -14.03
CA VAL A 193 7.13 6.16 -13.05
C VAL A 193 6.44 6.72 -11.81
N VAL A 194 6.36 5.90 -10.77
CA VAL A 194 5.78 6.27 -9.48
C VAL A 194 6.91 6.57 -8.51
N PRO A 195 7.05 7.82 -8.02
CA PRO A 195 8.07 8.15 -7.02
C PRO A 195 7.91 7.30 -5.75
N ALA A 196 9.02 6.84 -5.19
CA ALA A 196 9.04 6.09 -3.95
C ALA A 196 8.41 6.85 -2.78
N LEU A 197 7.97 6.13 -1.75
CA LEU A 197 7.42 6.72 -0.53
C LEU A 197 8.55 7.20 0.40
N MET A 198 9.72 6.54 0.35
CA MET A 198 10.92 6.86 1.13
C MET A 198 12.09 7.26 0.25
#